data_02d8c8d1937479a9c7832f1fd726d171
#
_entry.id   02d8c8d1937479a9c7832f1fd726d171
#
_cell.length_a   1.000
_cell.length_b   1.000
_cell.length_c   1.000
_cell.angle_alpha   90.00
_cell.angle_beta   90.00
_cell.angle_gamma   90.00
#
_symmetry.space_group_name_H-M   'P 1'
#
loop_
_entity.id
_entity.type
_entity.pdbx_description
1 polymer ?
#
loop_
_entity_poly.entity_id
_entity_poly.type
_entity_poly.pdbx_seq_one_letter_code
_entity_poly.pdbx_strand_id
1 'polypeptide(L)'
;MFRWIGLVVCLLFGFTRSAHAFYIHLHGLVTEHFSGDALKGVQVRLVKDSVDRETVITTGNGRYELYLERGYDYQVWFHRADLVTKHVVIDARKVPLFPDVPFYDMDLQMTMFTW
;
A
#
# COMPACT_ATOMS: atom_id res chain seq x y z
N MET A 1 19.10 -26.17 31.36
CA MET A 1 20.01 -25.05 31.32
C MET A 1 20.32 -24.55 29.93
N PHE A 2 20.30 -25.35 28.94
CA PHE A 2 20.53 -24.87 27.60
C PHE A 2 19.41 -24.04 27.06
N ARG A 3 18.28 -24.18 27.63
CA ARG A 3 17.07 -23.54 27.15
C ARG A 3 17.12 -22.03 27.20
N TRP A 4 17.67 -21.51 28.25
CA TRP A 4 17.67 -20.07 28.35
C TRP A 4 18.68 -19.41 27.43
N ILE A 5 19.58 -20.15 26.90
CA ILE A 5 20.43 -19.63 25.84
C ILE A 5 19.59 -19.34 24.62
N GLY A 6 18.65 -20.23 24.29
CA GLY A 6 17.75 -20.01 23.20
C GLY A 6 16.89 -18.77 23.38
N LEU A 7 16.48 -18.52 24.62
CA LEU A 7 15.69 -17.33 24.88
C LEU A 7 16.42 -16.04 24.55
N VAL A 8 17.69 -15.99 24.90
CA VAL A 8 18.48 -14.81 24.61
C VAL A 8 18.54 -14.53 23.13
N VAL A 9 18.68 -15.56 22.32
CA VAL A 9 18.71 -15.41 20.88
C VAL A 9 17.39 -14.85 20.36
N CYS A 10 16.28 -15.32 20.88
CA CYS A 10 14.98 -14.81 20.47
C CYS A 10 14.82 -13.33 20.76
N LEU A 11 15.31 -12.88 21.90
CA LEU A 11 15.23 -11.48 22.24
C LEU A 11 15.99 -10.61 21.25
N LEU A 12 17.13 -11.06 20.81
CA LEU A 12 17.91 -10.31 19.85
C LEU A 12 17.16 -10.12 18.54
N PHE A 13 16.47 -11.12 18.08
CA PHE A 13 15.66 -10.98 16.88
C PHE A 13 14.58 -9.94 17.04
N GLY A 14 13.92 -9.93 18.17
CA GLY A 14 12.87 -8.98 18.40
C GLY A 14 13.33 -7.56 18.23
N PHE A 15 14.50 -7.24 18.69
CA PHE A 15 15.01 -5.89 18.59
C PHE A 15 15.28 -5.48 17.16
N THR A 16 15.95 -6.34 16.40
CA THR A 16 16.41 -5.94 15.09
C THR A 16 15.25 -5.61 14.16
N ARG A 17 14.16 -6.32 14.26
CA ARG A 17 13.05 -6.05 13.35
C ARG A 17 12.33 -4.76 13.65
N SER A 18 12.06 -4.48 14.88
CA SER A 18 11.28 -3.31 15.24
C SER A 18 12.00 -2.02 14.92
N ALA A 19 13.33 -2.05 14.89
CA ALA A 19 14.11 -0.85 14.67
C ALA A 19 14.03 -0.33 13.24
N HIS A 20 13.57 -1.13 12.28
CA HIS A 20 13.66 -0.78 10.88
C HIS A 20 12.30 -0.70 10.19
N ALA A 21 11.23 -0.62 10.96
CA ALA A 21 9.90 -0.49 10.39
C ALA A 21 9.74 0.89 9.78
N PHE A 22 9.63 0.93 8.45
CA PHE A 22 9.36 2.14 7.71
C PHE A 22 8.45 1.77 6.55
N TYR A 23 7.40 2.54 6.36
CA TYR A 23 6.46 2.25 5.28
C TYR A 23 5.79 3.52 4.80
N ILE A 24 5.16 3.41 3.62
CA ILE A 24 4.34 4.44 3.04
C ILE A 24 2.89 3.97 3.15
N HIS A 25 2.07 4.75 3.83
CA HIS A 25 0.65 4.47 3.97
C HIS A 25 -0.09 5.12 2.81
N LEU A 26 -0.47 4.31 1.83
CA LEU A 26 -1.22 4.77 0.67
C LEU A 26 -2.70 4.52 0.91
N HIS A 27 -3.49 5.57 0.81
CA HIS A 27 -4.93 5.46 0.98
C HIS A 27 -5.63 6.45 0.07
N GLY A 28 -6.91 6.29 -0.11
CA GLY A 28 -7.63 7.24 -0.91
C GLY A 28 -9.06 6.84 -1.17
N LEU A 29 -9.68 7.59 -2.05
CA LEU A 29 -11.07 7.45 -2.42
C LEU A 29 -11.15 7.23 -3.93
N VAL A 30 -11.96 6.27 -4.35
CA VAL A 30 -12.24 6.01 -5.76
C VAL A 30 -13.64 6.50 -6.06
N THR A 31 -13.76 7.36 -7.07
CA THR A 31 -15.04 7.97 -7.44
C THR A 31 -15.31 7.81 -8.92
N GLU A 32 -16.58 7.90 -9.29
CA GLU A 32 -16.99 7.92 -10.68
C GLU A 32 -16.86 9.33 -11.25
N HIS A 33 -16.35 9.45 -12.46
CA HIS A 33 -15.94 10.74 -13.03
C HIS A 33 -17.09 11.74 -13.15
N PHE A 34 -18.23 11.31 -13.66
CA PHE A 34 -19.31 12.25 -13.94
C PHE A 34 -20.14 12.60 -12.72
N SER A 35 -20.43 11.63 -11.87
CA SER A 35 -21.30 11.83 -10.72
C SER A 35 -20.55 12.23 -9.46
N GLY A 36 -19.27 11.87 -9.36
CA GLY A 36 -18.51 12.05 -8.14
C GLY A 36 -18.86 11.05 -7.06
N ASP A 37 -19.68 10.05 -7.37
CA ASP A 37 -20.09 9.04 -6.39
C ASP A 37 -18.95 8.10 -6.03
N ALA A 38 -18.89 7.72 -4.78
CA ALA A 38 -17.92 6.74 -4.31
C ALA A 38 -18.17 5.38 -4.97
N LEU A 39 -17.10 4.72 -5.38
CA LEU A 39 -17.18 3.44 -6.07
C LEU A 39 -16.78 2.29 -5.17
N LYS A 40 -17.74 1.44 -4.88
CA LYS A 40 -17.56 0.22 -4.11
C LYS A 40 -17.10 -0.90 -5.03
N GLY A 41 -16.36 -1.85 -4.51
CA GLY A 41 -16.03 -3.07 -5.22
C GLY A 41 -14.97 -2.93 -6.30
N VAL A 42 -14.23 -1.83 -6.31
CA VAL A 42 -13.12 -1.65 -7.25
C VAL A 42 -11.92 -2.44 -6.71
N GLN A 43 -11.35 -3.27 -7.56
CA GLN A 43 -10.14 -4.00 -7.21
C GLN A 43 -8.94 -3.06 -7.31
N VAL A 44 -8.20 -2.93 -6.22
CA VAL A 44 -6.98 -2.14 -6.15
C VAL A 44 -5.84 -3.10 -5.99
N ARG A 45 -5.08 -3.32 -7.06
CA ARG A 45 -4.02 -4.31 -7.11
C ARG A 45 -2.67 -3.63 -7.01
N LEU A 46 -1.88 -4.07 -6.04
CA LEU A 46 -0.54 -3.56 -5.81
C LEU A 46 0.49 -4.48 -6.47
N VAL A 47 1.31 -3.91 -7.33
CA VAL A 47 2.39 -4.60 -8.01
C VAL A 47 3.71 -3.98 -7.56
N LYS A 48 4.61 -4.79 -7.02
CA LYS A 48 5.91 -4.37 -6.52
C LYS A 48 6.98 -4.96 -7.40
N ASP A 49 7.78 -4.11 -8.07
CA ASP A 49 8.85 -4.53 -8.98
C ASP A 49 8.35 -5.57 -9.99
N SER A 50 7.19 -5.31 -10.59
CA SER A 50 6.55 -6.15 -11.60
C SER A 50 6.00 -7.49 -11.06
N VAL A 51 5.89 -7.64 -9.74
CA VAL A 51 5.33 -8.83 -9.11
C VAL A 51 4.11 -8.45 -8.30
N ASP A 52 3.00 -9.17 -8.49
CA ASP A 52 1.78 -8.92 -7.73
C ASP A 52 2.03 -9.15 -6.25
N ARG A 53 1.62 -8.19 -5.42
CA ARG A 53 1.77 -8.29 -3.97
C ARG A 53 0.47 -8.56 -3.27
N GLU A 54 -0.53 -7.74 -3.54
CA GLU A 54 -1.82 -7.90 -2.90
C GLU A 54 -2.90 -7.17 -3.69
N THR A 55 -4.13 -7.55 -3.44
CA THR A 55 -5.30 -6.88 -4.00
C THR A 55 -6.25 -6.59 -2.86
N VAL A 56 -6.70 -5.35 -2.78
CA VAL A 56 -7.76 -4.96 -1.86
C VAL A 56 -8.96 -4.48 -2.66
N ILE A 57 -10.11 -4.41 -2.03
CA ILE A 57 -11.37 -4.02 -2.68
C ILE A 57 -11.91 -2.80 -1.96
N THR A 58 -12.31 -1.79 -2.71
CA THR A 58 -12.84 -0.57 -2.11
C THR A 58 -14.09 -0.87 -1.29
N THR A 59 -14.21 -0.16 -0.18
CA THR A 59 -15.36 -0.27 0.72
C THR A 59 -16.60 0.37 0.10
N GLY A 60 -17.72 0.30 0.82
CA GLY A 60 -18.95 0.96 0.39
C GLY A 60 -18.80 2.46 0.20
N ASN A 61 -17.83 3.07 0.87
CA ASN A 61 -17.52 4.49 0.73
C ASN A 61 -16.43 4.77 -0.29
N GLY A 62 -16.03 3.78 -1.07
CA GLY A 62 -15.02 3.93 -2.12
C GLY A 62 -13.60 4.02 -1.61
N ARG A 63 -13.34 3.67 -0.39
CA ARG A 63 -12.02 3.83 0.21
C ARG A 63 -11.17 2.59 0.06
N TYR A 64 -9.86 2.80 -0.05
CA TYR A 64 -8.87 1.74 -0.08
C TYR A 64 -7.65 2.15 0.74
N GLU A 65 -6.84 1.16 1.11
CA GLU A 65 -5.67 1.37 1.94
C GLU A 65 -4.64 0.31 1.63
N LEU A 66 -3.40 0.74 1.41
CA LEU A 66 -2.27 -0.14 1.10
C LEU A 66 -1.04 0.36 1.83
N TYR A 67 -0.11 -0.55 2.09
CA TYR A 67 1.16 -0.21 2.71
C TYR A 67 2.30 -0.58 1.76
N LEU A 68 3.16 0.38 1.48
CA LEU A 68 4.28 0.22 0.57
C LEU A 68 5.57 0.32 1.36
N GLU A 69 6.58 -0.39 0.89
CA GLU A 69 7.91 -0.30 1.47
C GLU A 69 8.75 0.69 0.67
N ARG A 70 9.62 1.40 1.38
CA ARG A 70 10.57 2.30 0.75
C ARG A 70 11.60 1.48 -0.05
N GLY A 71 12.04 2.02 -1.18
CA GLY A 71 13.12 1.41 -1.94
C GLY A 71 12.70 0.60 -3.15
N TYR A 72 11.42 0.58 -3.50
CA TYR A 72 10.90 -0.23 -4.60
C TYR A 72 10.04 0.59 -5.54
N ASP A 73 9.85 0.05 -6.73
CA ASP A 73 8.89 0.57 -7.70
C ASP A 73 7.56 -0.12 -7.52
N TYR A 74 6.48 0.65 -7.56
CA TYR A 74 5.14 0.11 -7.41
C TYR A 74 4.25 0.56 -8.56
N GLN A 75 3.29 -0.29 -8.91
CA GLN A 75 2.15 0.07 -9.73
C GLN A 75 0.89 -0.24 -8.94
N VAL A 76 -0.08 0.65 -9.01
CA VAL A 76 -1.38 0.46 -8.37
C VAL A 76 -2.42 0.47 -9.47
N TRP A 77 -3.10 -0.66 -9.66
CA TRP A 77 -4.08 -0.85 -10.71
C TRP A 77 -5.48 -0.82 -10.12
N PHE A 78 -6.35 -0.07 -10.76
CA PHE A 78 -7.74 0.08 -10.34
C PHE A 78 -8.62 -0.54 -11.40
N HIS A 79 -9.39 -1.56 -11.03
CA HIS A 79 -10.19 -2.33 -11.98
C HIS A 79 -11.56 -2.72 -11.42
N ARG A 80 -12.58 -2.56 -12.22
CA ARG A 80 -13.90 -3.14 -12.05
C ARG A 80 -14.48 -3.36 -13.45
N ALA A 81 -15.27 -4.43 -13.65
CA ALA A 81 -15.65 -4.89 -14.98
C ALA A 81 -16.39 -3.82 -15.81
N ASP A 82 -17.13 -2.94 -15.16
CA ASP A 82 -17.90 -1.91 -15.82
C ASP A 82 -17.14 -0.59 -16.01
N LEU A 83 -15.86 -0.55 -15.63
CA LEU A 83 -15.07 0.67 -15.64
C LEU A 83 -13.80 0.49 -16.47
N VAL A 84 -13.31 1.61 -17.00
CA VAL A 84 -12.03 1.64 -17.69
C VAL A 84 -10.93 1.45 -16.65
N THR A 85 -10.08 0.44 -16.85
CA THR A 85 -8.97 0.14 -15.95
C THR A 85 -7.93 1.26 -16.02
N LYS A 86 -7.47 1.68 -14.84
CA LYS A 86 -6.44 2.71 -14.71
C LYS A 86 -5.32 2.21 -13.81
N HIS A 87 -4.14 2.78 -13.99
CA HIS A 87 -3.05 2.51 -13.06
C HIS A 87 -2.20 3.74 -12.86
N VAL A 88 -1.47 3.77 -11.76
CA VAL A 88 -0.46 4.78 -11.47
C VAL A 88 0.83 4.10 -11.10
N VAL A 89 1.94 4.77 -11.38
CA VAL A 89 3.26 4.31 -11.01
C VAL A 89 3.74 5.13 -9.83
N ILE A 90 4.22 4.46 -8.79
CA ILE A 90 4.76 5.11 -7.61
C ILE A 90 6.20 4.68 -7.45
N ASP A 91 7.11 5.66 -7.59
CA ASP A 91 8.53 5.40 -7.40
C ASP A 91 8.90 5.67 -5.94
N ALA A 92 8.93 4.60 -5.15
CA ALA A 92 9.28 4.71 -3.73
C ALA A 92 10.78 4.57 -3.47
N ARG A 93 11.58 4.46 -4.52
CA ARG A 93 13.04 4.35 -4.37
C ARG A 93 13.67 5.63 -3.89
N LYS A 94 13.06 6.76 -4.19
CA LYS A 94 13.61 8.09 -3.89
C LYS A 94 13.00 8.73 -2.65
N VAL A 95 12.23 7.99 -1.90
CA VAL A 95 11.63 8.52 -0.67
C VAL A 95 12.72 8.71 0.37
N PRO A 96 12.89 9.93 0.93
CA PRO A 96 13.92 10.16 1.92
C PRO A 96 13.68 9.37 3.20
N LEU A 97 14.75 9.01 3.87
CA LEU A 97 14.68 8.34 5.16
C LEU A 97 14.99 9.34 6.26
N PHE A 98 13.97 9.65 7.07
CA PHE A 98 14.15 10.52 8.23
C PHE A 98 14.03 9.66 9.50
N PRO A 99 15.01 9.72 10.40
CA PRO A 99 15.02 8.82 11.57
C PRO A 99 13.80 8.96 12.48
N ASP A 100 13.25 10.15 12.56
CA ASP A 100 12.11 10.44 13.43
C ASP A 100 10.76 10.36 12.74
N VAL A 101 10.73 9.92 11.48
CA VAL A 101 9.48 9.76 10.73
C VAL A 101 9.29 8.29 10.40
N PRO A 102 8.40 7.58 11.12
CA PRO A 102 8.23 6.14 10.92
C PRO A 102 7.48 5.78 9.64
N PHE A 103 6.73 6.71 9.07
CA PHE A 103 5.99 6.44 7.83
C PHE A 103 5.66 7.74 7.12
N TYR A 104 5.36 7.61 5.83
CA TYR A 104 4.78 8.69 5.04
C TYR A 104 3.32 8.37 4.75
N ASP A 105 2.49 9.39 4.77
CA ASP A 105 1.08 9.28 4.46
C ASP A 105 0.84 9.85 3.07
N MET A 106 0.29 9.03 2.18
CA MET A 106 0.05 9.43 0.80
C MET A 106 -1.43 9.25 0.48
N ASP A 107 -2.11 10.33 0.16
CA ASP A 107 -3.51 10.31 -0.23
C ASP A 107 -3.60 10.36 -1.76
N LEU A 108 -4.05 9.27 -2.35
CA LEU A 108 -4.21 9.17 -3.79
C LEU A 108 -5.66 8.92 -4.13
N GLN A 109 -6.32 9.94 -4.63
CA GLN A 109 -7.70 9.81 -5.09
C GLN A 109 -7.71 9.41 -6.56
N MET A 110 -8.65 8.53 -6.91
CA MET A 110 -8.75 8.03 -8.27
C MET A 110 -10.16 8.25 -8.79
N THR A 111 -10.24 8.84 -9.97
CA THR A 111 -11.49 9.02 -10.69
C THR A 111 -11.55 8.01 -11.82
N MET A 112 -12.64 7.28 -11.92
CA MET A 112 -12.79 6.23 -12.93
C MET A 112 -13.96 6.52 -13.84
N PHE A 113 -13.86 5.98 -15.06
CA PHE A 113 -14.85 6.19 -16.13
C PHE A 113 -15.56 4.88 -16.40
N THR A 114 -16.87 4.98 -16.71
CA THR A 114 -17.59 3.83 -17.26
C THR A 114 -17.26 3.66 -18.73
N TRP A 115 -17.43 2.44 -19.21
CA TRP A 115 -17.24 2.14 -20.63
C TRP A 115 -18.25 2.87 -21.51
#